data_aa907c212f988bac0907b4802209fa6b
#
_entry.id   aa907c212f988bac0907b4802209fa6b
#
_cell.length_a   1.000
_cell.length_b   1.000
_cell.length_c   1.000
_cell.angle_alpha   90.00
_cell.angle_beta   90.00
_cell.angle_gamma   90.00
#
_symmetry.space_group_name_H-M   'P 1'
#
loop_
_entity.id
_entity.type
_entity.pdbx_description
1 polymer ?
#
loop_
_entity_poly.entity_id
_entity_poly.type
_entity_poly.pdbx_seq_one_letter_code
_entity_poly.pdbx_strand_id
1 'polypeptide(L)'
;MSTAQSPVPAPWPALRAARHTVVPRRPVILLGPHGPVTVGSVAEAHLSALAAWPHWIGIDPGAVTLHFGGDIGAIDTHWATVNAQLRTQGLIVAWRDEPYGVWDDQEVSHATIERAASRFWGTLTLGAHCNGYVAD
;
A
#
# COMPACT_ATOMS: atom_id res chain seq x y z
N MET A 1 11.19 43.30 -15.43
CA MET A 1 12.32 43.26 -14.48
C MET A 1 12.29 41.92 -13.78
N SER A 2 13.27 41.10 -14.07
CA SER A 2 13.39 39.82 -13.37
C SER A 2 13.97 40.07 -11.98
N THR A 3 13.23 39.77 -10.96
CA THR A 3 13.80 39.63 -9.64
C THR A 3 14.78 38.46 -9.66
N ALA A 4 16.04 38.75 -9.31
CA ALA A 4 17.02 37.69 -9.16
C ALA A 4 16.54 36.72 -8.07
N GLN A 5 16.01 35.57 -8.48
CA GLN A 5 15.69 34.51 -7.54
C GLN A 5 17.00 33.87 -7.10
N SER A 6 17.16 33.70 -5.79
CA SER A 6 18.25 32.89 -5.26
C SER A 6 18.20 31.52 -5.90
N PRO A 7 19.29 30.96 -6.40
CA PRO A 7 19.28 29.64 -6.97
C PRO A 7 18.78 28.63 -5.92
N VAL A 8 17.74 27.86 -6.28
CA VAL A 8 17.27 26.76 -5.43
C VAL A 8 18.43 25.78 -5.29
N PRO A 9 18.88 25.48 -4.07
CA PRO A 9 19.96 24.52 -3.91
C PRO A 9 19.58 23.17 -4.53
N ALA A 10 20.53 22.54 -5.21
CA ALA A 10 20.31 21.22 -5.77
C ALA A 10 19.85 20.26 -4.68
N PRO A 11 18.81 19.45 -4.90
CA PRO A 11 18.38 18.48 -3.91
C PRO A 11 19.51 17.50 -3.60
N TRP A 12 19.55 17.01 -2.37
CA TRP A 12 20.51 16.01 -1.97
C TRP A 12 20.46 14.79 -2.90
N PRO A 13 21.60 14.12 -3.16
CA PRO A 13 21.62 12.97 -4.07
C PRO A 13 20.58 11.90 -3.75
N ALA A 14 20.35 11.60 -2.46
CA ALA A 14 19.35 10.65 -2.04
C ALA A 14 17.92 11.09 -2.39
N LEU A 15 17.61 12.37 -2.25
CA LEU A 15 16.30 12.92 -2.59
C LEU A 15 16.10 12.95 -4.11
N ARG A 16 17.15 13.25 -4.87
CA ARG A 16 17.11 13.20 -6.33
C ARG A 16 16.87 11.78 -6.83
N ALA A 17 17.56 10.79 -6.26
CA ALA A 17 17.37 9.39 -6.58
C ALA A 17 15.94 8.93 -6.28
N ALA A 18 15.37 9.32 -5.13
CA ALA A 18 14.00 9.01 -4.76
C ALA A 18 12.98 9.61 -5.73
N ARG A 19 13.22 10.84 -6.24
CA ARG A 19 12.33 11.50 -7.20
C ARG A 19 12.40 10.89 -8.60
N HIS A 20 13.56 10.34 -8.99
CA HIS A 20 13.75 9.73 -10.30
C HIS A 20 13.38 8.25 -10.34
N THR A 21 13.29 7.61 -9.17
CA THR A 21 12.88 6.22 -9.07
C THR A 21 11.36 6.13 -8.99
N VAL A 22 10.68 6.41 -10.09
CA VAL A 22 9.23 6.21 -10.17
C VAL A 22 9.00 4.74 -10.50
N VAL A 23 8.57 3.97 -9.50
CA VAL A 23 8.12 2.59 -9.70
C VAL A 23 6.68 2.65 -10.19
N PRO A 24 6.38 2.13 -11.40
CA PRO A 24 5.00 2.07 -11.88
C PRO A 24 4.13 1.26 -10.93
N ARG A 25 3.00 1.83 -10.53
CA ARG A 25 2.05 1.18 -9.63
C ARG A 25 0.65 1.25 -10.22
N ARG A 26 -0.16 0.28 -9.82
CA ARG A 26 -1.57 0.20 -10.23
C ARG A 26 -2.45 0.30 -8.99
N PRO A 27 -3.50 1.14 -9.00
CA PRO A 27 -4.37 1.29 -7.83
C PRO A 27 -5.07 -0.03 -7.50
N VAL A 28 -5.27 -0.25 -6.20
CA VAL A 28 -5.99 -1.42 -5.66
C VAL A 28 -7.35 -0.96 -5.18
N ILE A 29 -8.38 -1.60 -5.71
CA ILE A 29 -9.78 -1.34 -5.36
C ILE A 29 -10.31 -2.56 -4.60
N LEU A 30 -10.78 -2.34 -3.38
CA LEU A 30 -11.45 -3.35 -2.59
C LEU A 30 -12.95 -3.24 -2.79
N LEU A 31 -13.60 -4.36 -3.15
CA LEU A 31 -15.04 -4.46 -3.17
C LEU A 31 -15.52 -4.84 -1.77
N GLY A 32 -15.90 -3.84 -1.00
CA GLY A 32 -16.39 -4.00 0.37
C GLY A 32 -17.92 -4.04 0.44
N PRO A 33 -18.46 -4.19 1.66
CA PRO A 33 -19.93 -4.24 1.89
C PRO A 33 -20.66 -2.98 1.41
N HIS A 34 -19.97 -1.86 1.34
CA HIS A 34 -20.53 -0.56 0.95
C HIS A 34 -20.14 -0.13 -0.47
N GLY A 35 -19.59 -1.03 -1.26
CA GLY A 35 -19.17 -0.78 -2.63
C GLY A 35 -17.66 -0.71 -2.80
N PRO A 36 -17.19 -0.30 -3.99
CA PRO A 36 -15.76 -0.23 -4.28
C PRO A 36 -15.10 0.94 -3.54
N VAL A 37 -13.89 0.68 -3.02
CA VAL A 37 -13.06 1.70 -2.38
C VAL A 37 -11.60 1.49 -2.78
N THR A 38 -10.90 2.57 -3.11
CA THR A 38 -9.47 2.53 -3.36
C THR A 38 -8.72 2.47 -2.04
N VAL A 39 -7.95 1.43 -1.83
CA VAL A 39 -7.27 1.17 -0.55
C VAL A 39 -5.75 1.23 -0.63
N GLY A 40 -5.19 1.25 -1.82
CA GLY A 40 -3.74 1.27 -1.97
C GLY A 40 -3.30 1.18 -3.42
N SER A 41 -2.10 0.66 -3.62
CA SER A 41 -1.54 0.42 -4.95
C SER A 41 -0.52 -0.71 -4.90
N VAL A 42 -0.36 -1.41 -6.02
CA VAL A 42 0.60 -2.52 -6.17
C VAL A 42 1.57 -2.20 -7.30
N ALA A 43 2.85 -2.52 -7.10
CA ALA A 43 3.85 -2.36 -8.14
C ALA A 43 3.51 -3.22 -9.36
N GLU A 44 3.63 -2.65 -10.56
CA GLU A 44 3.40 -3.35 -11.83
C GLU A 44 4.22 -4.65 -11.92
N ALA A 45 5.44 -4.65 -11.38
CA ALA A 45 6.32 -5.82 -11.35
C ALA A 45 5.77 -7.00 -10.54
N HIS A 46 4.81 -6.77 -9.65
CA HIS A 46 4.22 -7.80 -8.78
C HIS A 46 2.88 -8.34 -9.27
N LEU A 47 2.34 -7.82 -10.37
CA LEU A 47 1.02 -8.25 -10.87
C LEU A 47 0.98 -9.73 -11.24
N SER A 48 2.06 -10.28 -11.78
CA SER A 48 2.12 -11.69 -12.14
C SER A 48 1.94 -12.61 -10.94
N ALA A 49 2.41 -12.22 -9.76
CA ALA A 49 2.22 -12.98 -8.53
C ALA A 49 0.74 -13.03 -8.10
N LEU A 50 -0.04 -12.01 -8.43
CA LEU A 50 -1.46 -11.92 -8.08
C LEU A 50 -2.35 -12.76 -9.01
N ALA A 51 -1.85 -13.19 -10.15
CA ALA A 51 -2.59 -14.03 -11.09
C ALA A 51 -2.91 -15.43 -10.55
N ALA A 52 -2.30 -15.84 -9.45
CA ALA A 52 -2.58 -17.12 -8.80
C ALA A 52 -3.99 -17.21 -8.19
N TRP A 53 -4.68 -16.08 -7.98
CA TRP A 53 -6.00 -16.03 -7.38
C TRP A 53 -7.03 -15.36 -8.30
N PRO A 54 -7.34 -15.94 -9.48
CA PRO A 54 -8.21 -15.28 -10.46
C PRO A 54 -9.65 -15.08 -9.98
N HIS A 55 -10.11 -15.86 -8.98
CA HIS A 55 -11.45 -15.71 -8.41
C HIS A 55 -11.54 -14.58 -7.39
N TRP A 56 -10.42 -14.18 -6.79
CA TRP A 56 -10.39 -13.15 -5.77
C TRP A 56 -9.78 -11.85 -6.26
N ILE A 57 -8.91 -11.91 -7.26
CA ILE A 57 -8.14 -10.75 -7.71
C ILE A 57 -8.32 -10.58 -9.22
N GLY A 58 -8.95 -9.49 -9.60
CA GLY A 58 -9.06 -9.06 -10.99
C GLY A 58 -7.92 -8.11 -11.34
N ILE A 59 -7.20 -8.40 -12.41
CA ILE A 59 -6.10 -7.56 -12.89
C ILE A 59 -6.53 -6.92 -14.21
N ASP A 60 -6.91 -5.64 -14.13
CA ASP A 60 -7.32 -4.85 -15.27
C ASP A 60 -6.24 -3.82 -15.63
N PRO A 61 -6.25 -3.25 -16.86
CA PRO A 61 -5.23 -2.27 -17.25
C PRO A 61 -5.14 -1.05 -16.35
N GLY A 62 -6.24 -0.64 -15.71
CA GLY A 62 -6.30 0.55 -14.87
C GLY A 62 -6.31 0.30 -13.37
N ALA A 63 -6.52 -0.94 -12.93
CA ALA A 63 -6.68 -1.23 -11.51
C ALA A 63 -6.54 -2.72 -11.21
N VAL A 64 -6.22 -3.02 -9.94
CA VAL A 64 -6.35 -4.35 -9.36
C VAL A 64 -7.58 -4.34 -8.47
N THR A 65 -8.51 -5.27 -8.68
CA THR A 65 -9.77 -5.34 -7.94
C THR A 65 -9.78 -6.56 -7.04
N LEU A 66 -10.07 -6.37 -5.76
CA LEU A 66 -10.12 -7.44 -4.75
C LEU A 66 -11.57 -7.85 -4.49
N HIS A 67 -11.88 -9.10 -4.79
CA HIS A 67 -13.19 -9.75 -4.61
C HIS A 67 -13.12 -10.75 -3.48
N PHE A 68 -12.82 -10.30 -2.27
CA PHE A 68 -12.58 -11.20 -1.13
C PHE A 68 -13.84 -11.66 -0.41
N GLY A 69 -14.99 -11.09 -0.71
CA GLY A 69 -16.25 -11.46 -0.10
C GLY A 69 -17.10 -10.27 0.29
N GLY A 70 -18.33 -10.54 0.76
CA GLY A 70 -19.32 -9.52 1.06
C GLY A 70 -19.26 -8.93 2.46
N ASP A 71 -18.46 -9.48 3.36
CA ASP A 71 -18.32 -8.98 4.73
C ASP A 71 -16.85 -8.86 5.14
N ILE A 72 -16.60 -8.11 6.21
CA ILE A 72 -15.24 -7.82 6.70
C ILE A 72 -14.52 -9.09 7.12
N GLY A 73 -15.21 -10.05 7.72
CA GLY A 73 -14.61 -11.31 8.14
C GLY A 73 -14.09 -12.14 6.97
N ALA A 74 -14.84 -12.22 5.87
CA ALA A 74 -14.42 -12.89 4.65
C ALA A 74 -13.24 -12.16 4.00
N ILE A 75 -13.30 -10.84 3.94
CA ILE A 75 -12.24 -10.00 3.39
C ILE A 75 -10.93 -10.25 4.15
N ASP A 76 -10.96 -10.17 5.47
CA ASP A 76 -9.79 -10.37 6.33
C ASP A 76 -9.20 -11.77 6.14
N THR A 77 -10.04 -12.81 6.12
CA THR A 77 -9.61 -14.20 5.99
C THR A 77 -8.97 -14.48 4.63
N HIS A 78 -9.60 -14.06 3.55
CA HIS A 78 -9.08 -14.29 2.19
C HIS A 78 -7.82 -13.46 1.92
N TRP A 79 -7.80 -12.23 2.38
CA TRP A 79 -6.60 -11.39 2.22
C TRP A 79 -5.42 -11.94 3.02
N ALA A 80 -5.67 -12.46 4.23
CA ALA A 80 -4.64 -13.12 5.03
C ALA A 80 -4.07 -14.35 4.32
N THR A 81 -4.90 -15.13 3.63
CA THR A 81 -4.46 -16.28 2.83
C THR A 81 -3.52 -15.84 1.71
N VAL A 82 -3.89 -14.79 0.97
CA VAL A 82 -3.05 -14.23 -0.10
C VAL A 82 -1.72 -13.70 0.47
N ASN A 83 -1.77 -12.96 1.57
CA ASN A 83 -0.58 -12.40 2.19
C ASN A 83 0.39 -13.47 2.70
N ALA A 84 -0.12 -14.56 3.27
CA ALA A 84 0.72 -15.68 3.70
C ALA A 84 1.46 -16.33 2.52
N GLN A 85 0.80 -16.46 1.38
CA GLN A 85 1.39 -17.00 0.16
C GLN A 85 2.45 -16.04 -0.42
N LEU A 86 2.16 -14.75 -0.44
CA LEU A 86 3.12 -13.73 -0.88
C LEU A 86 4.35 -13.68 0.04
N ARG A 87 4.16 -13.90 1.33
CA ARG A 87 5.27 -14.05 2.29
C ARG A 87 6.14 -15.25 1.92
N THR A 88 5.54 -16.39 1.64
CA THR A 88 6.26 -17.61 1.25
C THR A 88 7.08 -17.38 -0.02
N GLN A 89 6.59 -16.58 -0.95
CA GLN A 89 7.28 -16.19 -2.18
C GLN A 89 8.36 -15.12 -1.98
N GLY A 90 8.52 -14.60 -0.77
CA GLY A 90 9.50 -13.55 -0.49
C GLY A 90 9.08 -12.14 -0.91
N LEU A 91 7.82 -11.94 -1.33
CA LEU A 91 7.30 -10.63 -1.75
C LEU A 91 6.83 -9.78 -0.57
N ILE A 92 6.47 -10.40 0.54
CA ILE A 92 6.22 -9.72 1.81
C ILE A 92 7.27 -10.18 2.80
N VAL A 93 8.06 -9.24 3.29
CA VAL A 93 9.18 -9.49 4.22
C VAL A 93 8.98 -8.73 5.52
N ALA A 94 9.74 -9.07 6.53
CA ALA A 94 9.69 -8.44 7.85
C ALA A 94 8.32 -8.62 8.54
N TRP A 95 7.79 -9.82 8.46
CA TRP A 95 6.52 -10.20 9.10
C TRP A 95 6.59 -10.01 10.62
N ARG A 96 5.57 -9.40 11.20
CA ARG A 96 5.58 -8.99 12.61
C ARG A 96 4.45 -9.57 13.45
N ASP A 97 3.47 -10.25 12.85
CA ASP A 97 2.22 -10.69 13.51
C ASP A 97 1.49 -9.51 14.17
N GLU A 98 1.47 -8.38 13.46
CA GLU A 98 0.88 -7.14 13.95
C GLU A 98 -0.26 -6.71 13.02
N PRO A 99 -1.51 -6.68 13.51
CA PRO A 99 -2.65 -6.29 12.68
C PRO A 99 -2.61 -4.80 12.36
N TYR A 100 -2.90 -4.46 11.10
CA TYR A 100 -2.98 -3.11 10.61
C TYR A 100 -4.29 -2.87 9.88
N GLY A 101 -4.98 -1.79 10.22
CA GLY A 101 -6.19 -1.40 9.52
C GLY A 101 -5.90 -0.95 8.09
N VAL A 102 -6.79 -1.31 7.19
CA VAL A 102 -6.81 -0.80 5.83
C VAL A 102 -7.85 0.32 5.76
N TRP A 103 -7.37 1.54 5.60
CA TRP A 103 -8.16 2.76 5.73
C TRP A 103 -8.39 3.40 4.36
N ASP A 104 -9.53 4.06 4.19
CA ASP A 104 -9.72 4.98 3.08
C ASP A 104 -9.24 6.39 3.45
N ASP A 105 -9.40 7.34 2.53
CA ASP A 105 -9.03 8.74 2.71
C ASP A 105 -9.93 9.49 3.71
N GLN A 106 -11.03 8.88 4.12
CA GLN A 106 -11.96 9.42 5.14
C GLN A 106 -11.77 8.75 6.50
N GLU A 107 -10.67 8.04 6.69
CA GLU A 107 -10.33 7.33 7.94
C GLU A 107 -11.31 6.23 8.33
N VAL A 108 -11.98 5.63 7.35
CA VAL A 108 -12.84 4.46 7.57
C VAL A 108 -12.04 3.19 7.31
N SER A 109 -12.04 2.27 8.28
CA SER A 109 -11.38 0.97 8.15
C SER A 109 -12.24 -0.02 7.38
N HIS A 110 -11.68 -0.65 6.37
CA HIS A 110 -12.36 -1.61 5.50
C HIS A 110 -11.89 -3.06 5.71
N ALA A 111 -10.74 -3.25 6.31
CA ALA A 111 -10.14 -4.56 6.52
C ALA A 111 -9.00 -4.45 7.53
N THR A 112 -8.47 -5.61 7.92
CA THR A 112 -7.27 -5.72 8.75
C THR A 112 -6.30 -6.67 8.08
N ILE A 113 -5.07 -6.24 7.88
CA ILE A 113 -4.00 -7.06 7.31
C ILE A 113 -2.76 -7.06 8.20
N GLU A 114 -1.85 -7.98 7.95
CA GLU A 114 -0.52 -7.94 8.57
C GLU A 114 0.20 -6.64 8.21
N ARG A 115 0.83 -6.00 9.17
CA ARG A 115 1.57 -4.75 8.98
C ARG A 115 2.60 -4.83 7.85
N ALA A 116 3.34 -5.94 7.76
CA ALA A 116 4.32 -6.14 6.70
C ALA A 116 3.70 -6.14 5.30
N ALA A 117 2.44 -6.53 5.16
CA ALA A 117 1.72 -6.53 3.90
C ALA A 117 1.34 -5.13 3.41
N SER A 118 1.26 -4.15 4.29
CA SER A 118 0.90 -2.78 3.93
C SER A 118 1.83 -2.19 2.87
N ARG A 119 3.09 -2.52 2.92
CA ARG A 119 4.08 -2.05 1.94
C ARG A 119 3.83 -2.65 0.56
N PHE A 120 3.50 -3.93 0.48
CA PHE A 120 3.19 -4.60 -0.78
C PHE A 120 1.95 -4.00 -1.44
N TRP A 121 0.90 -3.81 -0.66
CA TRP A 121 -0.40 -3.30 -1.13
C TRP A 121 -0.48 -1.78 -1.20
N GLY A 122 0.57 -1.07 -0.77
CA GLY A 122 0.61 0.39 -0.77
C GLY A 122 -0.53 1.03 0.02
N THR A 123 -0.99 0.37 1.09
CA THR A 123 -2.08 0.89 1.91
C THR A 123 -1.61 2.06 2.76
N LEU A 124 -2.54 2.95 3.11
CA LEU A 124 -2.25 4.08 3.98
C LEU A 124 -1.79 3.57 5.36
N THR A 125 -0.61 4.00 5.79
CA THR A 125 -0.09 3.69 7.11
C THR A 125 0.02 4.98 7.92
N LEU A 126 -0.46 4.93 9.16
CA LEU A 126 -0.37 6.05 10.09
C LEU A 126 0.80 5.80 11.03
N GLY A 127 1.71 6.76 11.12
CA GLY A 127 2.84 6.72 12.04
C GLY A 127 2.86 7.96 12.91
N ALA A 128 3.11 7.78 14.21
CA ALA A 128 3.35 8.88 15.12
C ALA A 128 4.84 8.95 15.43
N HIS A 129 5.42 10.14 15.24
CA HIS A 129 6.80 10.42 15.61
C HIS A 129 6.83 11.38 16.79
N CYS A 130 7.58 11.00 17.81
CA CYS A 130 7.83 11.86 18.95
C CYS A 130 9.31 12.22 18.99
N ASN A 131 9.63 13.49 18.81
CA ASN A 131 10.99 14.00 18.95
C ASN A 131 11.14 14.59 20.34
N GLY A 132 12.00 13.98 21.16
CA GLY A 132 12.35 14.53 22.47
C GLY A 132 13.51 15.50 22.35
N TYR A 133 13.38 16.68 22.96
CA TYR A 133 14.43 17.68 23.06
C TYR A 133 14.83 17.80 24.52
N VAL A 134 16.16 17.81 24.75
CA VAL A 134 16.70 18.15 26.08
C VAL A 134 16.91 19.66 26.09
N ALA A 135 16.26 20.35 27.02
CA ALA A 135 16.49 21.78 27.22
C ALA A 135 17.81 21.94 28.00
N ASP A 136 18.71 22.77 27.51
CA ASP A 136 19.94 23.16 28.22
C ASP A 136 19.64 24.10 29.40
#